data_6a89d2cea5d634263ca008418fe18134
#
_entry.id   6a89d2cea5d634263ca008418fe18134
#
_cell.length_a   1.000
_cell.length_b   1.000
_cell.length_c   1.000
_cell.angle_alpha   90.00
_cell.angle_beta   90.00
_cell.angle_gamma   90.00
#
_symmetry.space_group_name_H-M   'P 1'
#
loop_
_entity.id
_entity.type
_entity.pdbx_description
1 polymer ?
#
loop_
_entity_poly.entity_id
_entity_poly.type
_entity_poly.pdbx_seq_one_letter_code
_entity_poly.pdbx_strand_id
1 'polypeptide(L)'
;MDPILSIQNIRRDFKMGDETVHALRGVSFDIYPGEFVTIMGTSGSGKSTMLNILGCMDKPTSGEYILDGQHTEKLKRDALAKIRSKKLGFVFQSYNLLSRTTAIENVELPLLYNSSVSAAERHRRAIEALKMVGLESRMNHLPNQLSGGQQQRVAIARALVNDPVIILADEATGNLDTRTSYEIMMIFQELNRQGKTIAFVTHEPDIATFSGRTITLRDGLLKKDVKNENVQDAKAAFEALPPPENFDE
;
A
#
# COMPACT_ATOMS: atom_id res chain seq x y z
N MET A 1 17.95 -9.49 -12.41
CA MET A 1 17.32 -8.20 -12.06
C MET A 1 17.40 -8.08 -10.55
N ASP A 2 17.87 -6.97 -10.05
CA ASP A 2 18.00 -6.78 -8.60
C ASP A 2 16.63 -6.52 -7.96
N PRO A 3 16.39 -6.98 -6.72
CA PRO A 3 15.13 -6.72 -6.04
C PRO A 3 14.98 -5.23 -5.73
N ILE A 4 13.75 -4.70 -5.87
CA ILE A 4 13.42 -3.34 -5.47
C ILE A 4 13.36 -3.21 -3.94
N LEU A 5 12.98 -4.30 -3.29
CA LEU A 5 12.90 -4.45 -1.85
C LEU A 5 13.46 -5.80 -1.45
N SER A 6 14.44 -5.82 -0.54
CA SER A 6 15.03 -7.03 0.02
C SER A 6 15.07 -6.94 1.54
N ILE A 7 14.53 -7.93 2.22
CA ILE A 7 14.68 -8.07 3.66
C ILE A 7 15.35 -9.40 3.98
N GLN A 8 16.33 -9.35 4.90
CA GLN A 8 17.10 -10.52 5.28
C GLN A 8 17.14 -10.67 6.80
N ASN A 9 16.60 -11.77 7.29
CA ASN A 9 16.56 -12.13 8.72
C ASN A 9 16.01 -11.01 9.62
N ILE A 10 14.97 -10.31 9.17
CA ILE A 10 14.37 -9.20 9.93
C ILE A 10 13.75 -9.70 11.21
N ARG A 11 14.20 -9.14 12.32
CA ARG A 11 13.63 -9.34 13.67
C ARG A 11 13.10 -8.00 14.19
N ARG A 12 11.99 -8.06 14.90
CA ARG A 12 11.47 -6.91 15.63
C ARG A 12 10.93 -7.33 16.98
N ASP A 13 11.57 -6.82 18.01
CA ASP A 13 11.23 -7.07 19.40
C ASP A 13 10.73 -5.80 20.06
N PHE A 14 9.66 -5.90 20.85
CA PHE A 14 9.12 -4.82 21.66
C PHE A 14 9.24 -5.21 23.13
N LYS A 15 9.89 -4.34 23.94
CA LYS A 15 9.94 -4.50 25.38
C LYS A 15 8.66 -3.92 26.01
N MET A 16 7.95 -4.74 26.77
CA MET A 16 6.74 -4.37 27.50
C MET A 16 6.94 -4.70 29.00
N GLY A 17 7.54 -3.76 29.75
CA GLY A 17 7.99 -4.02 31.11
C GLY A 17 9.11 -5.09 31.13
N ASP A 18 8.89 -6.19 31.85
CA ASP A 18 9.84 -7.29 31.94
C ASP A 18 9.69 -8.32 30.82
N GLU A 19 8.64 -8.24 30.00
CA GLU A 19 8.41 -9.14 28.89
C GLU A 19 8.92 -8.58 27.56
N THR A 20 9.31 -9.49 26.65
CA THR A 20 9.70 -9.13 25.28
C THR A 20 8.77 -9.81 24.30
N VAL A 21 8.06 -9.01 23.51
CA VAL A 21 7.20 -9.49 22.41
C VAL A 21 8.02 -9.56 21.14
N HIS A 22 8.21 -10.76 20.59
CA HIS A 22 8.90 -11.01 19.33
C HIS A 22 7.94 -10.92 18.15
N ALA A 23 7.70 -9.71 17.66
CA ALA A 23 6.73 -9.46 16.60
C ALA A 23 7.18 -9.98 15.22
N LEU A 24 8.50 -9.95 14.94
CA LEU A 24 9.12 -10.60 13.77
C LEU A 24 10.33 -11.41 14.22
N ARG A 25 10.47 -12.62 13.69
CA ARG A 25 11.38 -13.65 14.22
C ARG A 25 12.36 -14.18 13.19
N GLY A 26 12.84 -13.28 12.29
CA GLY A 26 13.81 -13.64 11.25
C GLY A 26 13.13 -13.89 9.90
N VAL A 27 12.38 -12.90 9.43
CA VAL A 27 11.69 -12.94 8.13
C VAL A 27 12.63 -12.50 7.01
N SER A 28 12.62 -13.25 5.89
CA SER A 28 13.42 -12.95 4.71
C SER A 28 12.58 -13.15 3.45
N PHE A 29 12.53 -12.16 2.56
CA PHE A 29 11.99 -12.25 1.20
C PHE A 29 12.44 -11.05 0.38
N ASP A 30 12.34 -11.19 -0.94
CA ASP A 30 12.61 -10.13 -1.92
C ASP A 30 11.33 -9.79 -2.68
N ILE A 31 11.19 -8.53 -3.10
CA ILE A 31 10.16 -8.09 -4.07
C ILE A 31 10.88 -7.46 -5.25
N TYR A 32 10.52 -7.87 -6.46
CA TYR A 32 11.13 -7.41 -7.69
C TYR A 32 10.29 -6.31 -8.36
N PRO A 33 10.91 -5.45 -9.18
CA PRO A 33 10.19 -4.43 -9.94
C PRO A 33 9.04 -5.03 -10.76
N GLY A 34 7.86 -4.41 -10.67
CA GLY A 34 6.65 -4.84 -11.37
C GLY A 34 5.91 -6.02 -10.73
N GLU A 35 6.36 -6.56 -9.60
CA GLU A 35 5.58 -7.57 -8.88
C GLU A 35 4.37 -6.95 -8.17
N PHE A 36 3.26 -7.69 -8.19
CA PHE A 36 2.14 -7.48 -7.29
C PHE A 36 2.13 -8.62 -6.28
N VAL A 37 2.52 -8.31 -5.04
CA VAL A 37 2.69 -9.28 -3.95
C VAL A 37 1.65 -9.00 -2.86
N THR A 38 0.96 -10.04 -2.41
CA THR A 38 0.10 -9.94 -1.22
C THR A 38 0.81 -10.53 0.00
N ILE A 39 0.84 -9.78 1.11
CA ILE A 39 1.34 -10.23 2.41
C ILE A 39 0.14 -10.57 3.28
N MET A 40 -0.06 -11.86 3.55
CA MET A 40 -1.18 -12.40 4.32
C MET A 40 -0.78 -12.86 5.72
N GLY A 41 -1.77 -13.01 6.57
CA GLY A 41 -1.64 -13.63 7.89
C GLY A 41 -2.80 -13.27 8.81
N THR A 42 -2.99 -14.05 9.86
CA THR A 42 -4.00 -13.79 10.90
C THR A 42 -3.68 -12.53 11.70
N SER A 43 -4.62 -12.03 12.50
CA SER A 43 -4.33 -10.96 13.47
C SER A 43 -3.16 -11.39 14.38
N GLY A 44 -2.27 -10.46 14.69
CA GLY A 44 -1.08 -10.75 15.51
C GLY A 44 0.07 -11.47 14.79
N SER A 45 -0.05 -11.80 13.50
CA SER A 45 1.02 -12.52 12.77
C SER A 45 2.27 -11.69 12.45
N GLY A 46 2.25 -10.37 12.71
CA GLY A 46 3.37 -9.45 12.43
C GLY A 46 3.20 -8.60 11.18
N LYS A 47 2.07 -8.65 10.45
CA LYS A 47 1.84 -7.90 9.21
C LYS A 47 2.05 -6.38 9.36
N SER A 48 1.38 -5.75 10.33
CA SER A 48 1.50 -4.30 10.56
C SER A 48 2.91 -3.91 11.01
N THR A 49 3.59 -4.75 11.80
CA THR A 49 5.00 -4.55 12.15
C THR A 49 5.89 -4.64 10.92
N MET A 50 5.67 -5.63 10.06
CA MET A 50 6.38 -5.76 8.79
C MET A 50 6.15 -4.54 7.91
N LEU A 51 4.89 -4.13 7.73
CA LEU A 51 4.54 -2.96 6.91
C LEU A 51 5.19 -1.67 7.44
N ASN A 52 5.26 -1.48 8.76
CA ASN A 52 5.93 -0.34 9.36
C ASN A 52 7.44 -0.32 9.05
N ILE A 53 8.09 -1.49 9.02
CA ILE A 53 9.49 -1.60 8.64
C ILE A 53 9.66 -1.34 7.15
N LEU A 54 8.87 -2.01 6.29
CA LEU A 54 8.90 -1.79 4.83
C LEU A 54 8.63 -0.33 4.49
N GLY A 55 7.73 0.30 5.25
CA GLY A 55 7.37 1.71 5.13
C GLY A 55 8.40 2.69 5.69
N CYS A 56 9.53 2.23 6.21
CA CYS A 56 10.51 3.08 6.89
C CYS A 56 9.91 3.92 8.04
N MET A 57 8.81 3.47 8.64
CA MET A 57 8.17 4.09 9.81
C MET A 57 8.76 3.57 11.12
N ASP A 58 9.24 2.33 11.11
CA ASP A 58 9.96 1.70 12.22
C ASP A 58 11.24 1.03 11.72
N LYS A 59 12.14 0.70 12.65
CA LYS A 59 13.39 -0.01 12.35
C LYS A 59 13.35 -1.43 12.89
N PRO A 60 13.96 -2.38 12.18
CA PRO A 60 14.14 -3.72 12.74
C PRO A 60 15.06 -3.68 13.96
N THR A 61 14.90 -4.63 14.87
CA THR A 61 15.85 -4.86 15.98
C THR A 61 17.14 -5.46 15.46
N SER A 62 17.06 -6.31 14.44
CA SER A 62 18.20 -6.86 13.70
C SER A 62 17.78 -7.33 12.32
N GLY A 63 18.75 -7.67 11.47
CA GLY A 63 18.57 -8.02 10.07
C GLY A 63 18.83 -6.84 9.14
N GLU A 64 18.73 -7.07 7.84
CA GLU A 64 19.01 -6.07 6.81
C GLU A 64 17.75 -5.75 6.01
N TYR A 65 17.53 -4.46 5.71
CA TYR A 65 16.49 -3.98 4.83
C TYR A 65 17.07 -3.07 3.75
N ILE A 66 17.03 -3.54 2.52
CA ILE A 66 17.50 -2.81 1.34
C ILE A 66 16.28 -2.40 0.52
N LEU A 67 16.14 -1.09 0.26
CA LEU A 67 15.12 -0.52 -0.61
C LEU A 67 15.80 0.25 -1.74
N ASP A 68 15.54 -0.16 -2.98
CA ASP A 68 16.11 0.44 -4.18
C ASP A 68 17.64 0.66 -4.02
N GLY A 69 18.35 -0.40 -3.64
CA GLY A 69 19.79 -0.45 -3.41
C GLY A 69 20.30 0.26 -2.16
N GLN A 70 19.43 0.79 -1.28
CA GLN A 70 19.82 1.52 -0.07
C GLN A 70 19.55 0.72 1.20
N HIS A 71 20.55 0.53 2.05
CA HIS A 71 20.45 -0.07 3.37
C HIS A 71 19.72 0.86 4.35
N THR A 72 18.44 0.62 4.57
CA THR A 72 17.58 1.53 5.35
C THR A 72 17.79 1.40 6.85
N GLU A 73 18.15 0.22 7.35
CA GLU A 73 18.39 -0.05 8.78
C GLU A 73 19.52 0.81 9.36
N LYS A 74 20.48 1.23 8.52
CA LYS A 74 21.63 2.07 8.90
C LYS A 74 21.30 3.56 8.94
N LEU A 75 20.19 3.97 8.35
CA LEU A 75 19.86 5.38 8.14
C LEU A 75 19.28 6.04 9.40
N LYS A 76 19.50 7.35 9.55
CA LYS A 76 18.87 8.19 10.58
C LYS A 76 17.42 8.53 10.18
N ARG A 77 16.62 9.00 11.15
CA ARG A 77 15.20 9.34 10.96
C ARG A 77 14.92 10.26 9.78
N ASP A 78 15.74 11.31 9.60
CA ASP A 78 15.54 12.28 8.51
C ASP A 78 15.79 11.65 7.13
N ALA A 79 16.78 10.75 7.02
CA ALA A 79 17.05 10.02 5.79
C ALA A 79 15.90 9.04 5.48
N LEU A 80 15.38 8.33 6.48
CA LEU A 80 14.20 7.47 6.34
C LEU A 80 12.97 8.28 5.92
N ALA A 81 12.76 9.48 6.48
CA ALA A 81 11.66 10.35 6.08
C ALA A 81 11.77 10.78 4.61
N LYS A 82 12.98 11.08 4.13
CA LYS A 82 13.24 11.39 2.71
C LYS A 82 12.95 10.20 1.79
N ILE A 83 13.39 9.00 2.18
CA ILE A 83 13.09 7.77 1.42
C ILE A 83 11.59 7.54 1.37
N ARG A 84 10.91 7.59 2.51
CA ARG A 84 9.46 7.42 2.62
C ARG A 84 8.71 8.39 1.71
N SER A 85 9.09 9.66 1.72
CA SER A 85 8.45 10.67 0.87
C SER A 85 8.69 10.47 -0.63
N LYS A 86 9.89 10.00 -1.03
CA LYS A 86 10.27 9.96 -2.45
C LYS A 86 10.06 8.60 -3.11
N LYS A 87 10.18 7.49 -2.35
CA LYS A 87 10.25 6.13 -2.90
C LYS A 87 9.05 5.27 -2.53
N LEU A 88 8.26 5.66 -1.53
CA LEU A 88 7.15 4.86 -1.04
C LEU A 88 5.82 5.56 -1.24
N GLY A 89 4.84 4.84 -1.77
CA GLY A 89 3.43 5.23 -1.78
C GLY A 89 2.67 4.46 -0.70
N PHE A 90 1.84 5.13 0.09
CA PHE A 90 1.06 4.48 1.15
C PHE A 90 -0.43 4.60 0.89
N VAL A 91 -1.12 3.46 1.00
CA VAL A 91 -2.58 3.36 0.98
C VAL A 91 -3.03 2.64 2.24
N PHE A 92 -3.84 3.29 3.07
CA PHE A 92 -4.29 2.77 4.37
C PHE A 92 -5.78 2.39 4.34
N GLN A 93 -6.20 1.48 5.20
CA GLN A 93 -7.57 1.08 5.40
C GLN A 93 -8.50 2.25 5.74
N SER A 94 -8.06 3.18 6.58
CA SER A 94 -8.83 4.35 7.02
C SER A 94 -8.64 5.59 6.16
N TYR A 95 -8.17 5.42 4.90
CA TYR A 95 -7.91 6.48 3.91
C TYR A 95 -6.91 7.55 4.38
N ASN A 96 -6.96 7.97 5.63
CA ASN A 96 -6.10 9.00 6.25
C ASN A 96 -6.07 10.31 5.44
N LEU A 97 -7.24 10.75 4.97
CA LEU A 97 -7.40 12.03 4.32
C LEU A 97 -7.57 13.16 5.34
N LEU A 98 -7.03 14.32 5.03
CA LEU A 98 -7.27 15.53 5.79
C LEU A 98 -8.70 16.00 5.52
N SER A 99 -9.56 15.99 6.54
CA SER A 99 -11.02 16.19 6.42
C SER A 99 -11.43 17.60 5.97
N ARG A 100 -10.55 18.60 6.15
CA ARG A 100 -10.82 20.01 5.84
C ARG A 100 -10.13 20.48 4.54
N THR A 101 -9.56 19.57 3.78
CA THR A 101 -8.92 19.84 2.49
C THR A 101 -9.58 19.03 1.40
N THR A 102 -9.59 19.56 0.20
CA THR A 102 -10.19 18.93 -0.98
C THR A 102 -9.42 17.67 -1.40
N ALA A 103 -9.99 16.88 -2.30
CA ALA A 103 -9.33 15.70 -2.86
C ALA A 103 -8.00 16.07 -3.51
N ILE A 104 -7.95 17.13 -4.30
CA ILE A 104 -6.72 17.57 -4.98
C ILE A 104 -5.66 18.04 -3.97
N GLU A 105 -6.04 18.81 -2.95
CA GLU A 105 -5.12 19.25 -1.91
C GLU A 105 -4.56 18.06 -1.10
N ASN A 106 -5.38 17.04 -0.82
CA ASN A 106 -4.90 15.79 -0.21
C ASN A 106 -3.86 15.08 -1.08
N VAL A 107 -4.06 15.06 -2.39
CA VAL A 107 -3.10 14.45 -3.34
C VAL A 107 -1.84 15.28 -3.48
N GLU A 108 -1.91 16.61 -3.39
CA GLU A 108 -0.74 17.49 -3.44
C GLU A 108 0.18 17.39 -2.21
N LEU A 109 -0.35 16.95 -1.05
CA LEU A 109 0.36 16.93 0.23
C LEU A 109 1.77 16.31 0.17
N PRO A 110 1.99 15.11 -0.41
CA PRO A 110 3.34 14.53 -0.46
C PRO A 110 4.33 15.37 -1.27
N LEU A 111 3.85 16.14 -2.25
CA LEU A 111 4.68 17.00 -3.09
C LEU A 111 5.14 18.27 -2.37
N LEU A 112 4.45 18.70 -1.29
CA LEU A 112 4.86 19.85 -0.49
C LEU A 112 6.22 19.64 0.21
N TYR A 113 6.57 18.39 0.48
CA TYR A 113 7.86 18.03 1.08
C TYR A 113 9.01 17.97 0.07
N ASN A 114 8.72 18.21 -1.22
CA ASN A 114 9.73 18.27 -2.28
C ASN A 114 9.90 19.70 -2.78
N SER A 115 10.88 20.42 -2.23
CA SER A 115 11.16 21.82 -2.58
C SER A 115 11.54 22.04 -4.05
N SER A 116 11.89 21.00 -4.80
CA SER A 116 12.21 21.11 -6.23
C SER A 116 10.98 21.14 -7.14
N VAL A 117 9.77 20.89 -6.63
CA VAL A 117 8.53 20.85 -7.40
C VAL A 117 7.78 22.17 -7.20
N SER A 118 7.57 22.93 -8.29
CA SER A 118 6.81 24.18 -8.26
C SER A 118 5.32 23.94 -7.94
N ALA A 119 4.61 25.00 -7.50
CA ALA A 119 3.18 24.92 -7.21
C ALA A 119 2.37 24.47 -8.44
N ALA A 120 2.69 25.02 -9.62
CA ALA A 120 2.01 24.63 -10.87
C ALA A 120 2.24 23.16 -11.22
N GLU A 121 3.45 22.66 -11.03
CA GLU A 121 3.79 21.26 -11.29
C GLU A 121 3.13 20.32 -10.27
N ARG A 122 3.04 20.70 -8.99
CA ARG A 122 2.29 19.95 -7.97
C ARG A 122 0.83 19.78 -8.38
N HIS A 123 0.20 20.89 -8.76
CA HIS A 123 -1.20 20.90 -9.19
C HIS A 123 -1.43 20.02 -10.41
N ARG A 124 -0.57 20.11 -11.42
CA ARG A 124 -0.62 19.28 -12.63
C ARG A 124 -0.54 17.79 -12.29
N ARG A 125 0.45 17.38 -11.48
CA ARG A 125 0.63 15.97 -11.06
C ARG A 125 -0.55 15.45 -10.24
N ALA A 126 -1.11 16.27 -9.37
CA ALA A 126 -2.28 15.89 -8.58
C ALA A 126 -3.52 15.67 -9.46
N ILE A 127 -3.76 16.51 -10.48
CA ILE A 127 -4.82 16.31 -11.46
C ILE A 127 -4.61 14.98 -12.21
N GLU A 128 -3.40 14.73 -12.70
CA GLU A 128 -3.09 13.49 -13.42
C GLU A 128 -3.32 12.25 -12.54
N ALA A 129 -2.87 12.28 -11.28
CA ALA A 129 -3.09 11.19 -10.35
C ALA A 129 -4.60 10.95 -10.06
N LEU A 130 -5.40 12.02 -9.94
CA LEU A 130 -6.85 11.89 -9.77
C LEU A 130 -7.55 11.36 -11.04
N LYS A 131 -7.06 11.71 -12.23
CA LYS A 131 -7.54 11.14 -13.50
C LYS A 131 -7.28 9.64 -13.58
N MET A 132 -6.09 9.19 -13.18
CA MET A 132 -5.73 7.75 -13.18
C MET A 132 -6.69 6.90 -12.34
N VAL A 133 -7.29 7.47 -11.29
CA VAL A 133 -8.25 6.78 -10.42
C VAL A 133 -9.72 7.14 -10.72
N GLY A 134 -9.99 7.88 -11.82
CA GLY A 134 -11.34 8.24 -12.27
C GLY A 134 -12.05 9.27 -11.39
N LEU A 135 -11.31 10.21 -10.76
CA LEU A 135 -11.86 11.23 -9.86
C LEU A 135 -11.66 12.68 -10.34
N GLU A 136 -11.41 12.89 -11.63
CA GLU A 136 -11.21 14.25 -12.17
C GLU A 136 -12.40 15.19 -11.85
N SER A 137 -13.63 14.71 -12.00
CA SER A 137 -14.85 15.49 -11.72
C SER A 137 -15.09 15.78 -10.24
N ARG A 138 -14.34 15.11 -9.34
CA ARG A 138 -14.50 15.19 -7.87
C ARG A 138 -13.31 15.86 -7.18
N MET A 139 -12.35 16.42 -7.92
CA MET A 139 -11.09 16.95 -7.38
C MET A 139 -11.30 18.03 -6.30
N ASN A 140 -12.36 18.82 -6.39
CA ASN A 140 -12.67 19.91 -5.47
C ASN A 140 -13.59 19.49 -4.31
N HIS A 141 -13.96 18.22 -4.19
CA HIS A 141 -14.80 17.73 -3.11
C HIS A 141 -13.99 17.51 -1.83
N LEU A 142 -14.60 17.78 -0.68
CA LEU A 142 -14.08 17.41 0.63
C LEU A 142 -14.31 15.91 0.89
N PRO A 143 -13.51 15.26 1.76
CA PRO A 143 -13.67 13.83 2.07
C PRO A 143 -15.08 13.44 2.51
N ASN A 144 -15.78 14.27 3.27
CA ASN A 144 -17.16 14.00 3.70
C ASN A 144 -18.21 14.10 2.58
N GLN A 145 -17.82 14.55 1.39
CA GLN A 145 -18.66 14.60 0.19
C GLN A 145 -18.38 13.43 -0.77
N LEU A 146 -17.49 12.52 -0.37
CA LEU A 146 -17.03 11.37 -1.15
C LEU A 146 -17.47 10.07 -0.47
N SER A 147 -17.87 9.07 -1.27
CA SER A 147 -18.10 7.70 -0.77
C SER A 147 -16.79 7.09 -0.26
N GLY A 148 -16.86 6.00 0.53
CA GLY A 148 -15.69 5.29 1.01
C GLY A 148 -14.74 4.86 -0.11
N GLY A 149 -15.29 4.30 -1.19
CA GLY A 149 -14.51 3.91 -2.37
C GLY A 149 -13.87 5.12 -3.08
N GLN A 150 -14.57 6.26 -3.15
CA GLN A 150 -14.00 7.50 -3.70
C GLN A 150 -12.87 8.03 -2.80
N GLN A 151 -13.04 8.00 -1.47
CA GLN A 151 -11.97 8.38 -0.54
C GLN A 151 -10.74 7.48 -0.69
N GLN A 152 -10.94 6.17 -0.87
CA GLN A 152 -9.85 5.23 -1.13
C GLN A 152 -9.14 5.51 -2.44
N ARG A 153 -9.87 5.86 -3.50
CA ARG A 153 -9.28 6.29 -4.77
C ARG A 153 -8.45 7.57 -4.61
N VAL A 154 -8.88 8.54 -3.79
CA VAL A 154 -8.05 9.72 -3.45
C VAL A 154 -6.78 9.31 -2.72
N ALA A 155 -6.86 8.36 -1.76
CA ALA A 155 -5.69 7.85 -1.06
C ALA A 155 -4.70 7.14 -2.00
N ILE A 156 -5.21 6.39 -3.00
CA ILE A 156 -4.38 5.77 -4.05
C ILE A 156 -3.71 6.85 -4.91
N ALA A 157 -4.46 7.86 -5.37
CA ALA A 157 -3.90 8.98 -6.15
C ALA A 157 -2.79 9.71 -5.38
N ARG A 158 -3.00 9.94 -4.08
CA ARG A 158 -1.99 10.53 -3.18
C ARG A 158 -0.74 9.66 -3.08
N ALA A 159 -0.89 8.35 -3.04
CA ALA A 159 0.24 7.42 -3.00
C ALA A 159 1.07 7.46 -4.29
N LEU A 160 0.45 7.72 -5.43
CA LEU A 160 1.08 7.72 -6.77
C LEU A 160 1.79 9.01 -7.12
N VAL A 161 1.42 10.15 -6.52
CA VAL A 161 1.79 11.50 -6.98
C VAL A 161 3.29 11.79 -7.03
N ASN A 162 4.09 11.09 -6.21
CA ASN A 162 5.56 11.18 -6.20
C ASN A 162 6.23 10.13 -7.08
N ASP A 163 5.49 9.34 -7.86
CA ASP A 163 6.00 8.25 -8.68
C ASP A 163 6.86 7.26 -7.85
N PRO A 164 6.28 6.61 -6.83
CA PRO A 164 7.02 5.75 -5.92
C PRO A 164 7.58 4.50 -6.60
N VAL A 165 8.69 3.95 -6.07
CA VAL A 165 9.25 2.67 -6.55
C VAL A 165 8.42 1.47 -6.12
N ILE A 166 7.66 1.60 -5.02
CA ILE A 166 6.72 0.58 -4.53
C ILE A 166 5.54 1.24 -3.79
N ILE A 167 4.36 0.67 -3.99
CA ILE A 167 3.13 1.03 -3.27
C ILE A 167 2.92 0.01 -2.15
N LEU A 168 2.78 0.49 -0.92
CA LEU A 168 2.45 -0.29 0.26
C LEU A 168 0.99 -0.05 0.61
N ALA A 169 0.15 -1.05 0.46
CA ALA A 169 -1.29 -0.97 0.75
C ALA A 169 -1.61 -1.82 2.00
N ASP A 170 -2.14 -1.18 3.05
CA ASP A 170 -2.53 -1.79 4.31
C ASP A 170 -4.04 -1.95 4.38
N GLU A 171 -4.52 -3.18 4.18
CA GLU A 171 -5.94 -3.51 4.23
C GLU A 171 -6.83 -2.52 3.44
N ALA A 172 -6.35 -2.12 2.25
CA ALA A 172 -6.94 -1.03 1.47
C ALA A 172 -8.39 -1.28 1.00
N THR A 173 -8.92 -2.48 1.20
CA THR A 173 -10.31 -2.88 0.92
C THR A 173 -11.14 -3.13 2.18
N GLY A 174 -10.51 -3.22 3.36
CA GLY A 174 -11.13 -3.74 4.58
C GLY A 174 -12.30 -2.92 5.15
N ASN A 175 -12.54 -1.68 4.68
CA ASN A 175 -13.69 -0.85 5.06
C ASN A 175 -14.70 -0.67 3.91
N LEU A 176 -14.61 -1.48 2.87
CA LEU A 176 -15.42 -1.36 1.65
C LEU A 176 -16.29 -2.60 1.48
N ASP A 177 -17.42 -2.42 0.82
CA ASP A 177 -18.22 -3.54 0.35
C ASP A 177 -17.50 -4.32 -0.76
N THR A 178 -17.93 -5.54 -1.04
CA THR A 178 -17.30 -6.45 -2.01
C THR A 178 -17.17 -5.83 -3.40
N ARG A 179 -18.23 -5.15 -3.88
CA ARG A 179 -18.24 -4.53 -5.20
C ARG A 179 -17.21 -3.41 -5.29
N THR A 180 -17.21 -2.51 -4.31
CA THR A 180 -16.24 -1.41 -4.21
C THR A 180 -14.81 -1.95 -4.02
N SER A 181 -14.63 -3.03 -3.25
CA SER A 181 -13.33 -3.69 -3.08
C SER A 181 -12.76 -4.19 -4.42
N TYR A 182 -13.59 -4.80 -5.27
CA TYR A 182 -13.16 -5.26 -6.59
C TYR A 182 -12.83 -4.07 -7.53
N GLU A 183 -13.57 -2.96 -7.45
CA GLU A 183 -13.20 -1.74 -8.17
C GLU A 183 -11.82 -1.20 -7.75
N ILE A 184 -11.50 -1.24 -6.46
CA ILE A 184 -10.16 -0.88 -5.97
C ILE A 184 -9.09 -1.86 -6.46
N MET A 185 -9.38 -3.16 -6.48
CA MET A 185 -8.46 -4.17 -7.02
C MET A 185 -8.23 -4.01 -8.52
N MET A 186 -9.25 -3.60 -9.29
CA MET A 186 -9.08 -3.24 -10.72
C MET A 186 -8.06 -2.12 -10.88
N ILE A 187 -8.10 -1.09 -10.03
CA ILE A 187 -7.12 0.00 -10.06
C ILE A 187 -5.72 -0.53 -9.76
N PHE A 188 -5.54 -1.35 -8.71
CA PHE A 188 -4.24 -1.92 -8.39
C PHE A 188 -3.70 -2.83 -9.50
N GLN A 189 -4.53 -3.67 -10.10
CA GLN A 189 -4.11 -4.49 -11.23
C GLN A 189 -3.72 -3.65 -12.45
N GLU A 190 -4.46 -2.57 -12.75
CA GLU A 190 -4.10 -1.67 -13.84
C GLU A 190 -2.77 -0.96 -13.58
N LEU A 191 -2.55 -0.46 -12.36
CA LEU A 191 -1.27 0.11 -11.97
C LEU A 191 -0.13 -0.90 -12.09
N ASN A 192 -0.36 -2.15 -11.72
CA ASN A 192 0.64 -3.21 -11.86
C ASN A 192 0.93 -3.53 -13.35
N ARG A 193 -0.09 -3.60 -14.22
CA ARG A 193 0.10 -3.75 -15.67
C ARG A 193 0.93 -2.60 -16.27
N GLN A 194 0.84 -1.40 -15.69
CA GLN A 194 1.68 -0.24 -16.06
C GLN A 194 3.10 -0.31 -15.45
N GLY A 195 3.47 -1.41 -14.81
CA GLY A 195 4.80 -1.67 -14.25
C GLY A 195 5.01 -1.19 -12.80
N LYS A 196 3.96 -0.75 -12.09
CA LYS A 196 4.09 -0.39 -10.68
C LYS A 196 4.25 -1.63 -9.81
N THR A 197 5.17 -1.55 -8.86
CA THR A 197 5.38 -2.59 -7.85
C THR A 197 4.43 -2.36 -6.69
N ILE A 198 3.76 -3.42 -6.21
CA ILE A 198 2.74 -3.33 -5.18
C ILE A 198 2.95 -4.41 -4.12
N ALA A 199 3.00 -4.01 -2.86
CA ALA A 199 2.91 -4.89 -1.72
C ALA A 199 1.59 -4.60 -0.98
N PHE A 200 0.66 -5.53 -1.06
CA PHE A 200 -0.69 -5.42 -0.50
C PHE A 200 -0.82 -6.28 0.74
N VAL A 201 -1.11 -5.69 1.88
CA VAL A 201 -1.34 -6.41 3.13
C VAL A 201 -2.82 -6.64 3.31
N THR A 202 -3.24 -7.89 3.54
CA THR A 202 -4.62 -8.24 3.83
C THR A 202 -4.70 -9.52 4.64
N HIS A 203 -5.83 -9.74 5.28
CA HIS A 203 -6.20 -11.03 5.87
C HIS A 203 -7.30 -11.75 5.04
N GLU A 204 -7.77 -11.14 3.96
CA GLU A 204 -8.82 -11.64 3.08
C GLU A 204 -8.23 -12.54 1.96
N PRO A 205 -8.52 -13.87 1.96
CA PRO A 205 -7.99 -14.78 0.94
C PRO A 205 -8.46 -14.44 -0.48
N ASP A 206 -9.70 -13.95 -0.62
CA ASP A 206 -10.29 -13.63 -1.93
C ASP A 206 -9.54 -12.46 -2.57
N ILE A 207 -9.18 -11.44 -1.80
CA ILE A 207 -8.38 -10.30 -2.27
C ILE A 207 -6.97 -10.74 -2.68
N ALA A 208 -6.37 -11.72 -2.00
CA ALA A 208 -5.05 -12.22 -2.34
C ALA A 208 -5.00 -12.92 -3.71
N THR A 209 -6.13 -13.43 -4.22
CA THR A 209 -6.19 -14.06 -5.53
C THR A 209 -5.92 -13.12 -6.70
N PHE A 210 -6.06 -11.80 -6.49
CA PHE A 210 -5.79 -10.77 -7.50
C PHE A 210 -4.29 -10.43 -7.67
N SER A 211 -3.42 -10.94 -6.81
CA SER A 211 -1.97 -10.72 -6.88
C SER A 211 -1.22 -11.91 -7.48
N GLY A 212 -0.06 -11.64 -8.09
CA GLY A 212 0.78 -12.68 -8.72
C GLY A 212 1.57 -13.53 -7.72
N ARG A 213 1.66 -13.13 -6.44
CA ARG A 213 2.43 -13.84 -5.42
C ARG A 213 1.87 -13.57 -4.04
N THR A 214 1.85 -14.61 -3.20
CA THR A 214 1.35 -14.53 -1.83
C THR A 214 2.42 -14.95 -0.84
N ILE A 215 2.75 -14.05 0.10
CA ILE A 215 3.63 -14.26 1.24
C ILE A 215 2.75 -14.40 2.48
N THR A 216 2.87 -15.52 3.22
CA THR A 216 2.06 -15.76 4.41
C THR A 216 2.92 -15.67 5.66
N LEU A 217 2.55 -14.75 6.56
CA LEU A 217 3.15 -14.61 7.90
C LEU A 217 2.28 -15.29 8.94
N ARG A 218 2.93 -15.96 9.90
CA ARG A 218 2.29 -16.51 11.09
C ARG A 218 3.26 -16.51 12.27
N ASP A 219 2.82 -15.95 13.40
CA ASP A 219 3.59 -15.86 14.65
C ASP A 219 4.98 -15.22 14.46
N GLY A 220 5.04 -14.15 13.64
CA GLY A 220 6.26 -13.42 13.32
C GLY A 220 7.23 -14.16 12.38
N LEU A 221 6.81 -15.26 11.76
CA LEU A 221 7.60 -16.07 10.83
C LEU A 221 6.99 -16.09 9.44
N LEU A 222 7.82 -16.16 8.42
CA LEU A 222 7.40 -16.48 7.06
C LEU A 222 7.07 -17.97 6.97
N LYS A 223 5.83 -18.31 6.61
CA LYS A 223 5.35 -19.69 6.48
C LYS A 223 5.26 -20.18 5.05
N LYS A 224 4.84 -19.29 4.14
CA LYS A 224 4.71 -19.60 2.72
C LYS A 224 5.13 -18.39 1.91
N ASP A 225 5.71 -18.63 0.76
CA ASP A 225 6.02 -17.67 -0.29
C ASP A 225 5.79 -18.38 -1.62
N VAL A 226 4.66 -18.10 -2.27
CA VAL A 226 4.21 -18.86 -3.43
C VAL A 226 3.72 -17.94 -4.52
N LYS A 227 4.04 -18.27 -5.77
CA LYS A 227 3.46 -17.61 -6.95
C LYS A 227 2.03 -18.10 -7.14
N ASN A 228 1.14 -17.19 -7.48
CA ASN A 228 -0.22 -17.52 -7.88
C ASN A 228 -0.23 -17.85 -9.38
N GLU A 229 -0.42 -19.12 -9.71
CA GLU A 229 -0.46 -19.56 -11.13
C GLU A 229 -1.75 -19.10 -11.83
N ASN A 230 -2.84 -18.92 -11.06
CA ASN A 230 -4.16 -18.51 -11.54
C ASN A 230 -4.56 -17.17 -10.92
N VAL A 231 -3.92 -16.08 -11.34
CA VAL A 231 -4.29 -14.74 -10.90
C VAL A 231 -5.67 -14.39 -11.44
N GLN A 232 -6.60 -14.09 -10.54
CA GLN A 232 -7.94 -13.65 -10.93
C GLN A 232 -7.88 -12.25 -11.54
N ASP A 233 -8.66 -12.02 -12.61
CA ASP A 233 -8.89 -10.69 -13.15
C ASP A 233 -10.00 -9.99 -12.34
N ALA A 234 -9.65 -8.86 -11.74
CA ALA A 234 -10.56 -8.12 -10.87
C ALA A 234 -11.78 -7.57 -11.63
N LYS A 235 -11.61 -7.26 -12.92
CA LYS A 235 -12.71 -6.80 -13.77
C LYS A 235 -13.70 -7.94 -14.03
N ALA A 236 -13.21 -9.12 -14.41
CA ALA A 236 -14.06 -10.28 -14.62
C ALA A 236 -14.78 -10.69 -13.34
N ALA A 237 -14.09 -10.65 -12.19
CA ALA A 237 -14.70 -10.93 -10.89
C ALA A 237 -15.79 -9.90 -10.53
N PHE A 238 -15.56 -8.61 -10.81
CA PHE A 238 -16.55 -7.55 -10.62
C PHE A 238 -17.79 -7.74 -11.50
N GLU A 239 -17.60 -8.08 -12.77
CA GLU A 239 -18.70 -8.34 -13.73
C GLU A 239 -19.53 -9.57 -13.37
N ALA A 240 -18.94 -10.56 -12.69
CA ALA A 240 -19.60 -11.76 -12.21
C ALA A 240 -20.42 -11.54 -10.93
N LEU A 241 -20.27 -10.39 -10.24
CA LEU A 241 -21.08 -10.10 -9.05
C LEU A 241 -22.54 -9.89 -9.41
N PRO A 242 -23.49 -10.38 -8.57
CA PRO A 242 -24.90 -10.10 -8.77
C PRO A 242 -25.14 -8.58 -8.82
N PRO A 243 -26.17 -8.12 -9.57
CA PRO A 243 -26.52 -6.70 -9.54
C PRO A 243 -26.80 -6.26 -8.10
N PRO A 244 -26.53 -4.98 -7.76
CA PRO A 244 -26.86 -4.47 -6.43
C PRO A 244 -28.35 -4.71 -6.16
N GLU A 245 -28.67 -5.30 -5.01
CA GLU A 245 -30.04 -5.42 -4.57
C GLU A 245 -30.61 -4.00 -4.45
N ASN A 246 -31.64 -3.71 -5.24
CA ASN A 246 -32.42 -2.49 -5.05
C ASN A 246 -33.27 -2.72 -3.79
N PHE A 247 -32.84 -2.19 -2.66
CA PHE A 247 -33.69 -2.00 -1.51
C PHE A 247 -34.62 -0.80 -1.81
N ASP A 248 -35.58 -1.02 -2.73
CA ASP A 248 -36.73 -0.16 -2.85
C ASP A 248 -37.72 -0.60 -1.77
N GLU A 249 -37.63 0.01 -0.57
CA GLU A 249 -38.71 0.15 0.41
C GLU A 249 -38.60 1.48 1.15
#